data_53221f20830441da7567c166a836f39b
#
_entry.id   53221f20830441da7567c166a836f39b
#
_cell.length_a   1.000
_cell.length_b   1.000
_cell.length_c   1.000
_cell.angle_alpha   90.00
_cell.angle_beta   90.00
_cell.angle_gamma   90.00
#
_symmetry.space_group_name_H-M   'P 1'
#
loop_
_entity.id
_entity.type
_entity.pdbx_description
1 polymer ?
#
loop_
_entity_poly.entity_id
_entity_poly.type
_entity_poly.pdbx_seq_one_letter_code
_entity_poly.pdbx_strand_id
1 'polypeptide(L)'
;MTAALPSSDAHYMGAAITEALAALAHDDVPIGAVVVRDTPEGPVVVAARHNERELTGDPTAHAEVLALRDAAQAVGHWRLLDCTLYVTLEPCVMCAGALVNSRIGRVVYGATDPKAGAVASLYEVCADARLNHRPPVEAGVLADECGQLLKDFFAARRR
;
A
#
# COMPACT_ATOMS: atom_id res chain seq x y z
N MET A 1 3.16 27.80 0.80
CA MET A 1 2.88 27.35 0.99
C MET A 1 2.42 26.16 0.71
N THR A 2 2.10 25.54 0.83
CA THR A 2 1.31 24.42 0.53
C THR A 2 1.82 23.52 -0.56
N ALA A 3 2.75 23.98 -1.35
CA ALA A 3 3.30 23.18 -2.44
C ALA A 3 3.91 21.87 -1.96
N ALA A 4 4.31 21.81 -0.68
CA ALA A 4 4.94 20.61 -0.15
C ALA A 4 3.97 19.44 0.02
N LEU A 5 2.65 19.71 0.18
CA LEU A 5 1.70 18.64 0.49
C LEU A 5 1.50 17.63 -0.62
N PRO A 6 1.24 18.06 -1.89
CA PRO A 6 1.14 17.11 -2.99
C PRO A 6 2.47 16.38 -3.27
N SER A 7 3.59 17.09 -3.04
CA SER A 7 4.91 16.49 -3.25
C SER A 7 5.20 15.35 -2.30
N SER A 8 4.71 15.42 -1.07
CA SER A 8 4.95 14.37 -0.07
C SER A 8 4.32 13.05 -0.49
N ASP A 9 3.07 13.07 -0.95
CA ASP A 9 2.40 11.84 -1.39
C ASP A 9 3.09 11.26 -2.62
N ALA A 10 3.47 12.09 -3.58
CA ALA A 10 4.20 11.61 -4.76
C ALA A 10 5.57 11.05 -4.38
N HIS A 11 6.24 11.68 -3.44
CA HIS A 11 7.55 11.19 -2.96
C HIS A 11 7.44 9.79 -2.36
N TYR A 12 6.48 9.57 -1.46
CA TYR A 12 6.34 8.26 -0.81
C TYR A 12 5.75 7.22 -1.75
N MET A 13 4.89 7.62 -2.68
CA MET A 13 4.44 6.69 -3.72
C MET A 13 5.62 6.28 -4.62
N GLY A 14 6.54 7.19 -4.90
CA GLY A 14 7.78 6.86 -5.61
C GLY A 14 8.60 5.81 -4.88
N ALA A 15 8.67 5.91 -3.56
CA ALA A 15 9.34 4.89 -2.74
C ALA A 15 8.62 3.55 -2.83
N ALA A 16 7.29 3.56 -2.85
CA ALA A 16 6.51 2.33 -3.02
C ALA A 16 6.74 1.71 -4.40
N ILE A 17 6.89 2.52 -5.44
CA ILE A 17 7.22 2.04 -6.79
C ILE A 17 8.60 1.37 -6.79
N THR A 18 9.58 1.96 -6.12
CA THR A 18 10.91 1.36 -6.00
C THR A 18 10.82 -0.02 -5.35
N GLU A 19 10.01 -0.16 -4.29
CA GLU A 19 9.78 -1.45 -3.66
C GLU A 19 9.09 -2.43 -4.62
N ALA A 20 8.10 -1.95 -5.37
CA ALA A 20 7.39 -2.80 -6.34
C ALA A 20 8.35 -3.43 -7.35
N LEU A 21 9.30 -2.64 -7.85
CA LEU A 21 10.29 -3.12 -8.82
C LEU A 21 11.16 -4.24 -8.22
N ALA A 22 11.45 -4.19 -6.93
CA ALA A 22 12.25 -5.22 -6.27
C ALA A 22 11.58 -6.59 -6.29
N ALA A 23 10.26 -6.66 -6.37
CA ALA A 23 9.52 -7.92 -6.44
C ALA A 23 9.83 -8.71 -7.72
N LEU A 24 10.27 -8.03 -8.78
CA LEU A 24 10.59 -8.67 -10.06
C LEU A 24 11.76 -9.64 -9.93
N ALA A 25 12.65 -9.42 -8.96
CA ALA A 25 13.81 -10.29 -8.77
C ALA A 25 13.42 -11.72 -8.41
N HIS A 26 12.23 -11.94 -7.84
CA HIS A 26 11.75 -13.28 -7.49
C HIS A 26 10.40 -13.59 -8.14
N ASP A 27 10.09 -12.87 -9.23
CA ASP A 27 8.95 -13.17 -10.10
C ASP A 27 7.60 -12.95 -9.44
N ASP A 28 7.55 -12.10 -8.44
CA ASP A 28 6.30 -11.67 -7.82
C ASP A 28 5.69 -10.48 -8.56
N VAL A 29 4.37 -10.34 -8.49
CA VAL A 29 3.67 -9.21 -9.07
C VAL A 29 4.22 -7.93 -8.45
N PRO A 30 4.61 -6.91 -9.25
CA PRO A 30 5.28 -5.72 -8.75
C PRO A 30 4.32 -4.77 -8.05
N ILE A 31 4.08 -5.04 -6.78
CA ILE A 31 3.31 -4.21 -5.87
C ILE A 31 4.20 -3.87 -4.69
N GLY A 32 4.26 -2.60 -4.35
CA GLY A 32 5.06 -2.11 -3.24
C GLY A 32 4.22 -1.29 -2.28
N ALA A 33 4.61 -1.32 -1.01
CA ALA A 33 3.93 -0.58 0.05
C ALA A 33 4.95 0.03 1.01
N VAL A 34 4.69 1.28 1.41
CA VAL A 34 5.52 2.01 2.34
C VAL A 34 4.61 2.55 3.44
N VAL A 35 5.04 2.43 4.70
CA VAL A 35 4.32 3.02 5.82
C VAL A 35 5.15 4.16 6.39
N VAL A 36 4.52 5.32 6.52
CA VAL A 36 5.16 6.54 7.02
C VAL A 36 4.47 6.95 8.32
N ARG A 37 5.25 7.13 9.36
CA ARG A 37 4.74 7.57 10.67
C ARG A 37 4.96 9.06 10.83
N ASP A 38 3.93 9.78 11.27
CA ASP A 38 4.06 11.18 11.67
C ASP A 38 4.67 11.24 13.07
N THR A 39 5.73 12.01 13.22
CA THR A 39 6.37 12.23 14.54
C THR A 39 6.54 13.71 14.75
N PRO A 40 6.79 14.14 16.01
CA PRO A 40 7.04 15.57 16.29
C PRO A 40 8.23 16.12 15.49
N GLU A 41 9.17 15.28 15.10
CA GLU A 41 10.34 15.69 14.30
C GLU A 41 10.11 15.58 12.80
N GLY A 42 8.89 15.20 12.38
CA GLY A 42 8.55 15.04 10.98
C GLY A 42 8.22 13.60 10.60
N PRO A 43 7.88 13.34 9.34
CA PRO A 43 7.52 11.99 8.90
C PRO A 43 8.72 11.06 8.83
N VAL A 44 8.52 9.80 9.21
CA VAL A 44 9.56 8.76 9.20
C VAL A 44 9.02 7.52 8.51
N VAL A 45 9.76 6.97 7.55
CA VAL A 45 9.41 5.69 6.92
C VAL A 45 9.72 4.58 7.93
N VAL A 46 8.68 3.84 8.33
CA VAL A 46 8.83 2.76 9.32
C VAL A 46 8.73 1.38 8.69
N ALA A 47 8.31 1.28 7.43
CA ALA A 47 8.26 0.01 6.70
C ALA A 47 8.27 0.27 5.21
N ALA A 48 8.93 -0.62 4.47
CA ALA A 48 8.95 -0.61 3.00
C ALA A 48 9.07 -2.06 2.54
N ARG A 49 8.03 -2.58 1.89
CA ARG A 49 7.94 -3.99 1.50
C ARG A 49 7.32 -4.12 0.10
N HIS A 50 7.46 -5.29 -0.47
CA HIS A 50 6.86 -5.65 -1.76
C HIS A 50 6.30 -7.07 -1.67
N ASN A 51 5.51 -7.48 -2.66
CA ASN A 51 4.94 -8.83 -2.67
C ASN A 51 6.01 -9.90 -2.60
N GLU A 52 5.75 -10.93 -1.78
CA GLU A 52 6.66 -12.07 -1.60
C GLU A 52 5.91 -13.41 -1.64
N ARG A 53 4.80 -13.50 -2.38
CA ARG A 53 4.04 -14.75 -2.46
C ARG A 53 4.85 -15.87 -3.12
N GLU A 54 5.53 -15.57 -4.23
CA GLU A 54 6.37 -16.55 -4.90
C GLU A 54 7.64 -16.82 -4.10
N LEU A 55 8.23 -15.77 -3.55
CA LEU A 55 9.49 -15.89 -2.81
C LEU A 55 9.35 -16.79 -1.58
N THR A 56 8.28 -16.63 -0.81
CA THR A 56 8.12 -17.35 0.47
C THR A 56 7.09 -18.47 0.42
N GLY A 57 6.32 -18.57 -0.66
CA GLY A 57 5.24 -19.55 -0.75
C GLY A 57 4.07 -19.24 0.18
N ASP A 58 3.91 -17.99 0.57
CA ASP A 58 2.87 -17.56 1.51
C ASP A 58 1.79 -16.79 0.74
N PRO A 59 0.55 -17.32 0.68
CA PRO A 59 -0.54 -16.66 -0.07
C PRO A 59 -0.96 -15.31 0.53
N THR A 60 -0.58 -15.01 1.76
CA THR A 60 -0.91 -13.73 2.40
C THR A 60 0.23 -12.72 2.34
N ALA A 61 1.36 -13.05 1.70
CA ALA A 61 2.53 -12.18 1.65
C ALA A 61 2.36 -11.05 0.63
N HIS A 62 1.28 -10.29 0.76
CA HIS A 62 1.06 -9.07 0.02
C HIS A 62 1.87 -7.93 0.63
N ALA A 63 2.30 -7.00 -0.20
CA ALA A 63 3.12 -5.87 0.24
C ALA A 63 2.51 -5.16 1.44
N GLU A 64 1.20 -4.94 1.42
CA GLU A 64 0.49 -4.21 2.48
C GLU A 64 0.56 -4.95 3.82
N VAL A 65 0.27 -6.25 3.82
CA VAL A 65 0.31 -7.05 5.06
C VAL A 65 1.71 -7.06 5.64
N LEU A 66 2.72 -7.26 4.79
CA LEU A 66 4.10 -7.26 5.24
C LEU A 66 4.52 -5.90 5.81
N ALA A 67 4.12 -4.83 5.13
CA ALA A 67 4.44 -3.47 5.59
C ALA A 67 3.76 -3.13 6.91
N LEU A 68 2.49 -3.53 7.09
CA LEU A 68 1.78 -3.29 8.35
C LEU A 68 2.43 -4.04 9.50
N ARG A 69 2.86 -5.27 9.28
CA ARG A 69 3.54 -6.08 10.30
C ARG A 69 4.85 -5.43 10.72
N ASP A 70 5.65 -5.01 9.75
CA ASP A 70 6.93 -4.35 10.03
C ASP A 70 6.72 -3.02 10.74
N ALA A 71 5.72 -2.25 10.31
CA ALA A 71 5.42 -0.96 10.92
C ALA A 71 5.00 -1.13 12.39
N ALA A 72 4.16 -2.13 12.68
CA ALA A 72 3.73 -2.41 14.04
C ALA A 72 4.92 -2.75 14.95
N GLN A 73 5.87 -3.51 14.44
CA GLN A 73 7.09 -3.82 15.18
C GLN A 73 7.94 -2.57 15.41
N ALA A 74 8.10 -1.73 14.39
CA ALA A 74 8.90 -0.51 14.50
C ALA A 74 8.27 0.50 15.46
N VAL A 75 6.93 0.62 15.44
CA VAL A 75 6.19 1.52 16.31
C VAL A 75 6.09 0.96 17.74
N GLY A 76 6.10 -0.37 17.87
CA GLY A 76 5.96 -1.04 19.15
C GLY A 76 4.51 -1.22 19.60
N HIS A 77 3.57 -1.09 18.67
CA HIS A 77 2.14 -1.23 18.95
C HIS A 77 1.39 -1.62 17.69
N TRP A 78 0.30 -2.37 17.81
CA TRP A 78 -0.48 -2.80 16.66
C TRP A 78 -1.37 -1.69 16.08
N ARG A 79 -1.75 -0.68 16.88
CA ARG A 79 -2.51 0.46 16.37
C ARG A 79 -1.58 1.43 15.67
N LEU A 80 -1.89 1.72 14.40
CA LEU A 80 -1.04 2.56 13.56
C LEU A 80 -1.74 3.88 13.23
N LEU A 81 -2.32 4.51 14.26
CA LEU A 81 -3.16 5.72 14.11
C LEU A 81 -2.40 6.91 13.52
N ASP A 82 -1.12 7.00 13.77
CA ASP A 82 -0.27 8.11 13.30
C ASP A 82 0.52 7.74 12.03
N CYS A 83 0.09 6.69 11.34
CA CYS A 83 0.76 6.20 10.14
C CYS A 83 -0.11 6.33 8.89
N THR A 84 0.55 6.53 7.75
CA THR A 84 -0.06 6.48 6.42
C THR A 84 0.56 5.33 5.65
N LEU A 85 -0.27 4.51 5.00
CA LEU A 85 0.21 3.48 4.09
C LEU A 85 0.09 3.97 2.66
N TYR A 86 1.19 3.88 1.92
CA TYR A 86 1.25 4.14 0.48
C TYR A 86 1.42 2.81 -0.23
N VAL A 87 0.57 2.51 -1.19
CA VAL A 87 0.64 1.25 -1.95
C VAL A 87 0.39 1.53 -3.42
N THR A 88 1.11 0.83 -4.29
CA THR A 88 1.07 1.09 -5.74
C THR A 88 -0.23 0.64 -6.40
N LEU A 89 -0.92 -0.33 -5.82
CA LEU A 89 -2.17 -0.86 -6.35
C LEU A 89 -3.24 -0.82 -5.27
N GLU A 90 -4.48 -0.56 -5.67
CA GLU A 90 -5.63 -0.57 -4.74
C GLU A 90 -5.66 -1.87 -3.94
N PRO A 91 -5.74 -1.81 -2.60
CA PRO A 91 -5.72 -3.01 -1.76
C PRO A 91 -6.88 -3.97 -2.04
N CYS A 92 -6.59 -5.26 -2.00
CA CYS A 92 -7.59 -6.32 -2.10
C CYS A 92 -8.37 -6.44 -0.78
N VAL A 93 -9.35 -7.35 -0.74
CA VAL A 93 -10.23 -7.51 0.43
C VAL A 93 -9.44 -7.91 1.69
N MET A 94 -8.44 -8.77 1.55
CA MET A 94 -7.58 -9.16 2.68
C MET A 94 -6.82 -7.96 3.23
N CYS A 95 -6.19 -7.20 2.35
CA CYS A 95 -5.37 -6.06 2.75
C CYS A 95 -6.24 -4.90 3.27
N ALA A 96 -7.39 -4.65 2.65
CA ALA A 96 -8.31 -3.63 3.14
C ALA A 96 -8.78 -3.96 4.56
N GLY A 97 -9.07 -5.24 4.84
CA GLY A 97 -9.40 -5.69 6.18
C GLY A 97 -8.26 -5.47 7.16
N ALA A 98 -7.03 -5.75 6.72
CA ALA A 98 -5.84 -5.51 7.56
C ALA A 98 -5.65 -4.02 7.87
N LEU A 99 -5.92 -3.14 6.90
CA LEU A 99 -5.85 -1.70 7.11
C LEU A 99 -6.84 -1.24 8.19
N VAL A 100 -8.06 -1.77 8.14
CA VAL A 100 -9.06 -1.48 9.18
C VAL A 100 -8.60 -2.04 10.54
N ASN A 101 -8.15 -3.29 10.56
CA ASN A 101 -7.73 -3.94 11.81
C ASN A 101 -6.54 -3.25 12.46
N SER A 102 -5.62 -2.72 11.67
CA SER A 102 -4.44 -2.03 12.20
C SER A 102 -4.74 -0.59 12.66
N ARG A 103 -5.94 -0.11 12.41
CA ARG A 103 -6.34 1.29 12.71
C ARG A 103 -5.42 2.29 12.01
N ILE A 104 -5.01 1.98 10.78
CA ILE A 104 -4.14 2.88 10.01
C ILE A 104 -4.77 4.27 9.91
N GLY A 105 -3.93 5.31 10.00
CA GLY A 105 -4.42 6.69 10.00
C GLY A 105 -4.88 7.20 8.63
N ARG A 106 -4.24 6.70 7.55
CA ARG A 106 -4.56 7.15 6.20
C ARG A 106 -4.05 6.12 5.19
N VAL A 107 -4.75 5.99 4.07
CA VAL A 107 -4.38 5.09 2.97
C VAL A 107 -4.25 5.90 1.69
N VAL A 108 -3.15 5.72 0.97
CA VAL A 108 -2.93 6.34 -0.34
C VAL A 108 -2.56 5.24 -1.32
N TYR A 109 -3.29 5.13 -2.44
CA TYR A 109 -2.93 4.15 -3.45
C TYR A 109 -2.78 4.79 -4.83
N GLY A 110 -2.04 4.10 -5.70
CA GLY A 110 -1.77 4.56 -7.06
C GLY A 110 -2.86 4.13 -8.02
N ALA A 111 -2.71 2.94 -8.60
CA ALA A 111 -3.63 2.44 -9.62
C ALA A 111 -4.86 1.77 -9.00
N THR A 112 -6.02 1.91 -9.64
CA THR A 112 -7.22 1.17 -9.25
C THR A 112 -7.10 -0.29 -9.72
N ASP A 113 -7.81 -1.19 -9.02
CA ASP A 113 -7.87 -2.60 -9.40
C ASP A 113 -9.32 -3.00 -9.59
N PRO A 114 -9.84 -2.94 -10.83
CA PRO A 114 -11.25 -3.26 -11.08
C PRO A 114 -11.60 -4.73 -10.87
N LYS A 115 -10.60 -5.62 -10.76
CA LYS A 115 -10.83 -7.05 -10.59
C LYS A 115 -10.84 -7.51 -9.15
N ALA A 116 -10.06 -6.86 -8.28
CA ALA A 116 -9.89 -7.33 -6.90
C ALA A 116 -9.87 -6.20 -5.88
N GLY A 117 -9.96 -4.94 -6.30
CA GLY A 117 -9.86 -3.81 -5.39
C GLY A 117 -11.02 -3.76 -4.41
N ALA A 118 -10.72 -3.54 -3.14
CA ALA A 118 -11.71 -3.59 -2.08
C ALA A 118 -11.77 -2.29 -1.27
N VAL A 119 -11.24 -1.21 -1.82
CA VAL A 119 -11.28 0.12 -1.20
C VAL A 119 -12.28 1.02 -1.94
N ALA A 120 -12.41 0.84 -3.25
CA ALA A 120 -13.32 1.63 -4.07
C ALA A 120 -13.93 0.86 -5.25
N SER A 121 -13.24 -0.18 -5.77
CA SER A 121 -13.65 -0.83 -7.02
C SER A 121 -14.76 -1.86 -6.84
N LEU A 122 -14.50 -2.98 -6.15
CA LEU A 122 -15.52 -4.01 -5.90
C LEU A 122 -16.20 -3.81 -4.56
N TYR A 123 -15.48 -3.41 -3.56
CA TYR A 123 -15.96 -3.19 -2.20
C TYR A 123 -15.43 -1.86 -1.70
N GLU A 124 -16.02 -1.34 -0.62
CA GLU A 124 -15.58 -0.12 0.02
C GLU A 124 -15.33 -0.40 1.51
N VAL A 125 -14.42 -1.33 1.77
CA VAL A 125 -14.17 -1.81 3.13
C VAL A 125 -13.72 -0.68 4.05
N CYS A 126 -12.88 0.23 3.56
CA CYS A 126 -12.38 1.35 4.39
C CYS A 126 -13.43 2.43 4.62
N ALA A 127 -14.56 2.40 3.91
CA ALA A 127 -15.64 3.36 4.07
C ALA A 127 -16.90 2.75 4.67
N ASP A 128 -16.88 1.47 5.04
CA ASP A 128 -18.06 0.75 5.54
C ASP A 128 -18.40 1.23 6.95
N ALA A 129 -19.57 1.85 7.10
CA ALA A 129 -20.01 2.44 8.36
C ALA A 129 -20.25 1.41 9.48
N ARG A 130 -20.39 0.13 9.12
CA ARG A 130 -20.59 -0.95 10.09
C ARG A 130 -19.29 -1.37 10.78
N LEU A 131 -18.15 -1.05 10.18
CA LEU A 131 -16.85 -1.35 10.79
C LEU A 131 -16.47 -0.27 11.79
N ASN A 132 -15.58 -0.60 12.70
CA ASN A 132 -15.24 0.27 13.82
C ASN A 132 -14.10 1.27 13.49
N HIS A 133 -13.59 1.27 12.28
CA HIS A 133 -12.53 2.20 11.86
C HIS A 133 -12.65 2.44 10.35
N ARG A 134 -12.58 3.70 9.94
CA ARG A 134 -12.68 4.10 8.54
C ARG A 134 -11.58 5.08 8.22
N PRO A 135 -10.40 4.61 7.79
CA PRO A 135 -9.31 5.52 7.47
C PRO A 135 -9.65 6.33 6.20
N PRO A 136 -9.28 7.61 6.16
CA PRO A 136 -9.40 8.36 4.92
C PRO A 136 -8.53 7.76 3.82
N VAL A 137 -9.01 7.80 2.58
CA VAL A 137 -8.37 7.17 1.44
C VAL A 137 -8.15 8.22 0.35
N GLU A 138 -6.94 8.26 -0.19
CA GLU A 138 -6.58 9.07 -1.36
C GLU A 138 -6.19 8.14 -2.51
N ALA A 139 -6.79 8.32 -3.68
CA ALA A 139 -6.56 7.48 -4.85
C ALA A 139 -5.80 8.22 -5.93
N GLY A 140 -5.12 7.49 -6.80
CA GLY A 140 -4.63 8.04 -8.06
C GLY A 140 -3.26 8.73 -8.01
N VAL A 141 -2.53 8.59 -6.92
CA VAL A 141 -1.20 9.19 -6.82
C VAL A 141 -0.21 8.36 -7.64
N LEU A 142 0.37 8.97 -8.68
CA LEU A 142 1.23 8.32 -9.68
C LEU A 142 0.55 7.07 -10.29
N ALA A 143 -0.74 7.17 -10.56
CA ALA A 143 -1.55 6.04 -11.03
C ALA A 143 -1.02 5.45 -12.33
N ASP A 144 -0.57 6.29 -13.28
CA ASP A 144 -0.09 5.81 -14.57
C ASP A 144 1.19 4.99 -14.42
N GLU A 145 2.13 5.47 -13.64
CA GLU A 145 3.39 4.76 -13.37
C GLU A 145 3.13 3.44 -12.66
N CYS A 146 2.27 3.46 -11.64
CA CYS A 146 1.90 2.25 -10.90
C CYS A 146 1.22 1.22 -11.80
N GLY A 147 0.28 1.67 -12.63
CA GLY A 147 -0.42 0.79 -13.56
C GLY A 147 0.49 0.22 -14.64
N GLN A 148 1.47 0.98 -15.08
CA GLN A 148 2.38 0.54 -16.14
C GLN A 148 3.24 -0.63 -15.67
N LEU A 149 3.67 -0.64 -14.43
CA LEU A 149 4.43 -1.77 -13.86
C LEU A 149 3.66 -3.09 -14.02
N LEU A 150 2.36 -3.04 -13.72
CA LEU A 150 1.52 -4.23 -13.81
C LEU A 150 1.29 -4.65 -15.25
N LYS A 151 1.03 -3.70 -16.14
CA LYS A 151 0.86 -3.99 -17.55
C LYS A 151 2.09 -4.67 -18.14
N ASP A 152 3.27 -4.15 -17.83
CA ASP A 152 4.53 -4.70 -18.32
C ASP A 152 4.76 -6.10 -17.78
N PHE A 153 4.49 -6.32 -16.51
CA PHE A 153 4.66 -7.62 -15.87
C PHE A 153 3.78 -8.68 -16.51
N PHE A 154 2.48 -8.39 -16.66
CA PHE A 154 1.54 -9.36 -17.22
C PHE A 154 1.74 -9.55 -18.74
N ALA A 155 2.14 -8.50 -19.45
CA ALA A 155 2.44 -8.62 -20.88
C ALA A 155 3.60 -9.59 -21.11
N ALA A 156 4.64 -9.54 -20.27
CA ALA A 156 5.78 -10.42 -20.39
C ALA A 156 5.43 -11.89 -20.14
N ARG A 157 4.31 -12.16 -19.48
CA ARG A 157 3.89 -13.53 -19.11
C ARG A 157 2.80 -14.10 -20.01
N ARG A 158 2.19 -13.28 -20.86
CA ARG A 158 1.21 -13.77 -21.82
C ARG A 158 1.93 -14.22 -23.09
N ARG A 159 2.25 -15.48 -23.12
CA ARG A 159 2.93 -16.05 -24.29
C ARG A 159 2.34 -17.36 -24.68
#